data_b07bb24e30689758dd1c9ac686213e94
#
_entry.id   b07bb24e30689758dd1c9ac686213e94
#
_cell.length_a   1.000
_cell.length_b   1.000
_cell.length_c   1.000
_cell.angle_alpha   90.00
_cell.angle_beta   90.00
_cell.angle_gamma   90.00
#
_symmetry.space_group_name_H-M   'P 1'
#
loop_
_entity.id
_entity.type
_entity.pdbx_description
1 polymer ?
#
loop_
_entity_poly.entity_id
_entity_poly.type
_entity_poly.pdbx_seq_one_letter_code
_entity_poly.pdbx_strand_id
1 'polypeptide(L)'
;LLKGARDFRFEKLAHALARRSHTTVLEVDLDAMTHNLNFFRSKLSFGTKLVAMVKAGSYGAGDFEVAQLLQHQGVDYLAVAFADEGVLLRERGISMPVVVLNADADSFDQMIANRLEPEIYSLHSLRAFAGAVVHAGESRYPIHIKLDTGMHRLGFMDDEVGALCKALAETPQVKVASVFSHLNCAD
;
A
#
# COMPACT_ATOMS: atom_id res chain seq x y z
N LEU A 1 -2.99 -27.05 33.69
CA LEU A 1 -3.00 -27.63 32.36
C LEU A 1 -4.46 -27.83 31.93
N LEU A 2 -4.93 -27.14 30.87
CA LEU A 2 -6.26 -27.36 30.33
C LEU A 2 -6.16 -28.40 29.22
N LYS A 3 -6.93 -29.51 29.33
CA LYS A 3 -7.03 -30.55 28.31
C LYS A 3 -8.47 -30.77 27.93
N GLY A 4 -8.76 -30.92 26.64
CA GLY A 4 -10.08 -31.23 26.11
C GLY A 4 -10.05 -31.49 24.61
N ALA A 5 -11.21 -31.85 24.02
CA ALA A 5 -11.33 -32.02 22.58
C ALA A 5 -11.16 -30.68 21.85
N ARG A 6 -10.67 -30.72 20.62
CA ARG A 6 -10.39 -29.51 19.78
C ARG A 6 -11.61 -28.62 19.60
N ASP A 7 -12.80 -29.20 19.60
CA ASP A 7 -14.07 -28.49 19.42
C ASP A 7 -14.38 -27.49 20.56
N PHE A 8 -13.81 -27.68 21.75
CA PHE A 8 -14.02 -26.79 22.90
C PHE A 8 -13.13 -25.55 22.92
N ARG A 9 -12.20 -25.43 21.97
CA ARG A 9 -11.30 -24.26 21.83
C ARG A 9 -10.70 -23.78 23.18
N PHE A 10 -10.13 -24.73 23.94
CA PHE A 10 -9.53 -24.45 25.26
C PHE A 10 -8.41 -23.41 25.22
N GLU A 11 -7.79 -23.21 24.05
CA GLU A 11 -6.84 -22.13 23.84
C GLU A 11 -7.46 -20.74 24.12
N LYS A 12 -8.72 -20.51 23.76
CA LYS A 12 -9.42 -19.25 24.06
C LYS A 12 -9.67 -19.10 25.55
N LEU A 13 -10.04 -20.17 26.22
CA LEU A 13 -10.21 -20.23 27.68
C LEU A 13 -8.88 -20.02 28.39
N ALA A 14 -7.81 -20.67 27.94
CA ALA A 14 -6.46 -20.48 28.49
C ALA A 14 -6.01 -19.04 28.35
N HIS A 15 -6.27 -18.41 27.20
CA HIS A 15 -5.94 -17.01 26.97
C HIS A 15 -6.76 -16.05 27.85
N ALA A 16 -8.05 -16.36 28.07
CA ALA A 16 -8.93 -15.55 28.93
C ALA A 16 -8.56 -15.69 30.41
N LEU A 17 -8.07 -16.86 30.85
CA LEU A 17 -7.66 -17.16 32.22
C LEU A 17 -6.18 -16.83 32.50
N ALA A 18 -5.39 -16.58 31.47
CA ALA A 18 -3.98 -16.20 31.64
C ALA A 18 -3.90 -14.88 32.42
N ARG A 19 -3.27 -14.94 33.59
CA ARG A 19 -3.00 -13.76 34.40
C ARG A 19 -1.99 -12.89 33.65
N ARG A 20 -2.41 -11.75 33.08
CA ARG A 20 -1.51 -10.79 32.47
C ARG A 20 -0.63 -10.18 33.56
N SER A 21 0.67 -10.48 33.54
CA SER A 21 1.64 -9.91 34.45
C SER A 21 2.11 -8.49 34.03
N HIS A 22 1.82 -8.11 32.79
CA HIS A 22 2.14 -6.81 32.22
C HIS A 22 0.93 -6.22 31.51
N THR A 23 0.66 -4.95 31.75
CA THR A 23 -0.38 -4.15 31.08
C THR A 23 0.29 -3.06 30.26
N THR A 24 1.19 -3.45 29.33
CA THR A 24 1.66 -2.49 28.34
C THR A 24 0.57 -2.30 27.31
N VAL A 25 0.10 -1.07 27.17
CA VAL A 25 -0.95 -0.67 26.22
C VAL A 25 -0.33 0.33 25.25
N LEU A 26 -0.55 0.11 23.96
CA LEU A 26 -0.36 1.11 22.94
C LEU A 26 -1.70 1.80 22.71
N GLU A 27 -1.79 3.08 23.05
CA GLU A 27 -2.94 3.91 22.75
C GLU A 27 -2.68 4.72 21.49
N VAL A 28 -3.59 4.65 20.52
CA VAL A 28 -3.54 5.43 19.29
C VAL A 28 -4.70 6.42 19.30
N ASP A 29 -4.35 7.70 19.34
CA ASP A 29 -5.30 8.80 19.32
C ASP A 29 -5.61 9.19 17.86
N LEU A 30 -6.78 8.80 17.35
CA LEU A 30 -7.23 9.10 16.00
C LEU A 30 -7.55 10.59 15.78
N ASP A 31 -7.94 11.32 16.83
CA ASP A 31 -8.18 12.76 16.74
C ASP A 31 -6.86 13.51 16.60
N ALA A 32 -5.82 13.10 17.31
CA ALA A 32 -4.47 13.62 17.14
C ALA A 32 -3.91 13.32 15.74
N MET A 33 -4.16 12.12 15.19
CA MET A 33 -3.80 11.79 13.81
C MET A 33 -4.53 12.69 12.80
N THR A 34 -5.82 12.93 12.99
CA THR A 34 -6.62 13.86 12.18
C THR A 34 -6.08 15.28 12.25
N HIS A 35 -5.72 15.75 13.44
CA HIS A 35 -5.09 17.06 13.63
C HIS A 35 -3.78 17.16 12.84
N ASN A 36 -2.90 16.17 12.94
CA ASN A 36 -1.63 16.12 12.21
C ASN A 36 -1.86 16.11 10.69
N LEU A 37 -2.78 15.30 10.20
CA LEU A 37 -3.15 15.27 8.78
C LEU A 37 -3.57 16.67 8.29
N ASN A 38 -4.44 17.35 9.03
CA ASN A 38 -4.91 18.68 8.67
C ASN A 38 -3.80 19.74 8.76
N PHE A 39 -2.87 19.60 9.72
CA PHE A 39 -1.68 20.44 9.77
C PHE A 39 -0.83 20.30 8.51
N PHE A 40 -0.51 19.08 8.08
CA PHE A 40 0.24 18.86 6.84
C PHE A 40 -0.53 19.37 5.62
N ARG A 41 -1.84 19.11 5.53
CA ARG A 41 -2.68 19.65 4.44
C ARG A 41 -2.62 21.16 4.35
N SER A 42 -2.60 21.87 5.47
CA SER A 42 -2.53 23.33 5.49
C SER A 42 -1.22 23.90 4.93
N LYS A 43 -0.18 23.07 4.78
CA LYS A 43 1.10 23.45 4.20
C LYS A 43 1.19 23.18 2.68
N LEU A 44 0.22 22.47 2.12
CA LEU A 44 0.23 22.09 0.73
C LEU A 44 -0.47 23.14 -0.13
N SER A 45 -0.01 23.27 -1.37
CA SER A 45 -0.67 24.10 -2.36
C SER A 45 -2.01 23.50 -2.76
N PHE A 46 -2.94 24.34 -3.20
CA PHE A 46 -4.24 23.89 -3.71
C PHE A 46 -4.07 22.87 -4.83
N GLY A 47 -4.82 21.78 -4.75
CA GLY A 47 -4.77 20.69 -5.73
C GLY A 47 -3.67 19.65 -5.52
N THR A 48 -2.79 19.83 -4.51
CA THR A 48 -1.81 18.79 -4.14
C THR A 48 -2.52 17.57 -3.55
N LYS A 49 -2.23 16.39 -4.10
CA LYS A 49 -2.76 15.11 -3.62
C LYS A 49 -1.89 14.53 -2.52
N LEU A 50 -2.55 13.84 -1.60
CA LEU A 50 -1.91 13.16 -0.49
C LEU A 50 -1.94 11.66 -0.67
N VAL A 51 -0.78 11.02 -0.53
CA VAL A 51 -0.63 9.57 -0.41
C VAL A 51 -0.21 9.27 1.02
N ALA A 52 -1.01 8.48 1.74
CA ALA A 52 -0.71 8.09 3.11
C ALA A 52 -0.18 6.66 3.16
N MET A 53 0.96 6.46 3.84
CA MET A 53 1.57 5.15 4.02
C MET A 53 0.94 4.42 5.21
N VAL A 54 0.37 3.24 4.96
CA VAL A 54 -0.29 2.40 5.97
C VAL A 54 0.28 0.97 6.05
N LYS A 55 1.48 0.76 5.51
CA LYS A 55 2.18 -0.53 5.57
C LYS A 55 2.45 -0.99 7.01
N ALA A 56 2.68 -2.29 7.19
CA ALA A 56 2.98 -2.92 8.48
C ALA A 56 1.95 -2.55 9.56
N GLY A 57 0.65 -2.64 9.21
CA GLY A 57 -0.42 -2.29 10.11
C GLY A 57 -0.39 -0.82 10.55
N SER A 58 -0.18 0.09 9.60
CA SER A 58 0.03 1.52 9.89
C SER A 58 1.16 1.73 10.91
N TYR A 59 2.28 1.02 10.70
CA TYR A 59 3.43 1.00 11.61
C TYR A 59 3.08 0.52 13.03
N GLY A 60 2.13 -0.42 13.13
CA GLY A 60 1.67 -0.97 14.40
C GLY A 60 0.54 -0.17 15.07
N ALA A 61 0.08 0.92 14.45
CA ALA A 61 -1.03 1.74 14.98
C ALA A 61 -2.43 1.14 14.71
N GLY A 62 -2.51 0.05 13.95
CA GLY A 62 -3.76 -0.63 13.58
C GLY A 62 -3.96 -0.67 12.06
N ASP A 63 -4.34 -1.84 11.55
CA ASP A 63 -4.43 -2.06 10.10
C ASP A 63 -5.59 -1.30 9.46
N PHE A 64 -6.75 -1.37 10.09
CA PHE A 64 -8.00 -0.91 9.50
C PHE A 64 -8.43 0.46 10.00
N GLU A 65 -8.32 0.71 11.29
CA GLU A 65 -8.84 1.93 11.93
C GLU A 65 -8.18 3.18 11.34
N VAL A 66 -6.86 3.12 11.14
CA VAL A 66 -6.09 4.22 10.52
C VAL A 66 -6.46 4.38 9.05
N ALA A 67 -6.56 3.28 8.28
CA ALA A 67 -6.93 3.34 6.87
C ALA A 67 -8.36 3.88 6.69
N GLN A 68 -9.29 3.46 7.56
CA GLN A 68 -10.68 3.96 7.57
C GLN A 68 -10.73 5.45 7.91
N LEU A 69 -9.97 5.90 8.90
CA LEU A 69 -9.84 7.31 9.22
C LEU A 69 -9.37 8.11 8.02
N LEU A 70 -8.27 7.67 7.37
CA LEU A 70 -7.69 8.36 6.23
C LEU A 70 -8.65 8.41 5.03
N GLN A 71 -9.39 7.32 4.78
CA GLN A 71 -10.45 7.30 3.77
C GLN A 71 -11.56 8.29 4.11
N HIS A 72 -12.03 8.33 5.37
CA HIS A 72 -13.05 9.27 5.82
C HIS A 72 -12.58 10.72 5.72
N GLN A 73 -11.32 10.98 6.03
CA GLN A 73 -10.68 12.29 5.90
C GLN A 73 -10.38 12.68 4.45
N GLY A 74 -10.71 11.83 3.46
CA GLY A 74 -10.55 12.13 2.04
C GLY A 74 -9.09 12.28 1.61
N VAL A 75 -8.19 11.43 2.09
CA VAL A 75 -6.84 11.26 1.52
C VAL A 75 -6.98 10.65 0.13
N ASP A 76 -6.15 11.06 -0.84
CA ASP A 76 -6.31 10.63 -2.23
C ASP A 76 -5.90 9.18 -2.47
N TYR A 77 -4.83 8.72 -1.81
CA TYR A 77 -4.27 7.38 -1.96
C TYR A 77 -3.80 6.83 -0.61
N LEU A 78 -3.93 5.51 -0.44
CA LEU A 78 -3.14 4.77 0.54
C LEU A 78 -1.97 4.08 -0.15
N ALA A 79 -0.90 3.81 0.57
CA ALA A 79 0.20 2.99 0.09
C ALA A 79 0.55 1.92 1.11
N VAL A 80 0.77 0.70 0.62
CA VAL A 80 1.16 -0.48 1.39
C VAL A 80 2.47 -1.06 0.86
N ALA A 81 3.12 -1.93 1.61
CA ALA A 81 4.34 -2.56 1.15
C ALA A 81 4.07 -3.72 0.19
N PHE A 82 3.11 -4.59 0.50
CA PHE A 82 2.82 -5.82 -0.23
C PHE A 82 1.34 -5.94 -0.62
N ALA A 83 1.06 -6.80 -1.60
CA ALA A 83 -0.28 -6.99 -2.14
C ALA A 83 -1.28 -7.53 -1.09
N ASP A 84 -0.86 -8.43 -0.22
CA ASP A 84 -1.70 -9.01 0.84
C ASP A 84 -2.20 -7.96 1.84
N GLU A 85 -1.39 -6.95 2.18
CA GLU A 85 -1.84 -5.81 2.99
C GLU A 85 -2.98 -5.04 2.29
N GLY A 86 -2.82 -4.80 0.97
CA GLY A 86 -3.85 -4.13 0.16
C GLY A 86 -5.14 -4.94 0.06
N VAL A 87 -5.03 -6.26 -0.13
CA VAL A 87 -6.18 -7.18 -0.15
C VAL A 87 -6.92 -7.15 1.18
N LEU A 88 -6.20 -7.22 2.30
CA LEU A 88 -6.80 -7.12 3.63
C LEU A 88 -7.58 -5.80 3.82
N LEU A 89 -7.07 -4.68 3.31
CA LEU A 89 -7.79 -3.41 3.31
C LEU A 89 -9.09 -3.49 2.50
N ARG A 90 -9.06 -4.14 1.31
CA ARG A 90 -10.26 -4.33 0.48
C ARG A 90 -11.31 -5.19 1.17
N GLU A 91 -10.90 -6.32 1.76
CA GLU A 91 -11.79 -7.22 2.53
C GLU A 91 -12.50 -6.51 3.68
N ARG A 92 -11.86 -5.49 4.25
CA ARG A 92 -12.42 -4.67 5.33
C ARG A 92 -13.18 -3.42 4.84
N GLY A 93 -13.37 -3.26 3.51
CA GLY A 93 -14.23 -2.22 2.94
C GLY A 93 -13.52 -0.91 2.59
N ILE A 94 -12.20 -0.87 2.55
CA ILE A 94 -11.46 0.27 2.00
C ILE A 94 -11.62 0.27 0.48
N SER A 95 -12.22 1.31 -0.08
CA SER A 95 -12.54 1.45 -1.50
C SER A 95 -11.67 2.45 -2.26
N MET A 96 -10.99 3.34 -1.54
CA MET A 96 -10.09 4.33 -2.15
C MET A 96 -8.89 3.67 -2.84
N PRO A 97 -8.18 4.36 -3.78
CA PRO A 97 -7.00 3.83 -4.44
C PRO A 97 -5.90 3.41 -3.45
N VAL A 98 -5.29 2.25 -3.71
CA VAL A 98 -4.20 1.69 -2.88
C VAL A 98 -3.02 1.34 -3.77
N VAL A 99 -1.87 1.93 -3.49
CA VAL A 99 -0.59 1.66 -4.17
C VAL A 99 0.17 0.56 -3.43
N VAL A 100 0.71 -0.41 -4.17
CA VAL A 100 1.57 -1.47 -3.65
C VAL A 100 3.01 -1.20 -4.07
N LEU A 101 3.92 -1.02 -3.10
CA LEU A 101 5.30 -0.60 -3.35
C LEU A 101 6.24 -1.76 -3.74
N ASN A 102 5.98 -2.98 -3.27
CA ASN A 102 6.75 -4.16 -3.63
C ASN A 102 5.85 -5.13 -4.40
N ALA A 103 5.39 -4.68 -5.58
CA ALA A 103 4.61 -5.50 -6.47
C ALA A 103 5.50 -6.52 -7.18
N ASP A 104 5.26 -7.79 -6.97
CA ASP A 104 5.94 -8.91 -7.65
C ASP A 104 5.00 -9.65 -8.59
N ALA A 105 5.58 -10.44 -9.49
CA ALA A 105 4.83 -11.12 -10.53
C ALA A 105 3.81 -12.14 -9.98
N ASP A 106 4.10 -12.77 -8.86
CA ASP A 106 3.21 -13.77 -8.25
C ASP A 106 1.96 -13.14 -7.64
N SER A 107 2.01 -11.83 -7.36
CA SER A 107 0.89 -11.08 -6.76
C SER A 107 0.02 -10.33 -7.79
N PHE A 108 0.42 -10.24 -9.05
CA PHE A 108 -0.24 -9.38 -10.04
C PHE A 108 -1.72 -9.74 -10.27
N ASP A 109 -2.05 -11.02 -10.40
CA ASP A 109 -3.46 -11.44 -10.59
C ASP A 109 -4.32 -11.04 -9.39
N GLN A 110 -3.80 -11.22 -8.18
CA GLN A 110 -4.48 -10.82 -6.94
C GLN A 110 -4.62 -9.29 -6.86
N MET A 111 -3.61 -8.55 -7.26
CA MET A 111 -3.65 -7.09 -7.31
C MET A 111 -4.72 -6.59 -8.27
N ILE A 112 -4.78 -7.14 -9.47
CA ILE A 112 -5.78 -6.75 -10.49
C ILE A 112 -7.19 -7.08 -10.00
N ALA A 113 -7.41 -8.29 -9.48
CA ALA A 113 -8.70 -8.70 -8.93
C ALA A 113 -9.21 -7.81 -7.80
N ASN A 114 -8.30 -7.22 -7.02
CA ASN A 114 -8.60 -6.33 -5.90
C ASN A 114 -8.42 -4.83 -6.22
N ARG A 115 -8.18 -4.48 -7.47
CA ARG A 115 -7.97 -3.08 -7.91
C ARG A 115 -6.89 -2.38 -7.10
N LEU A 116 -5.74 -3.05 -6.93
CA LEU A 116 -4.54 -2.49 -6.31
C LEU A 116 -3.59 -2.00 -7.39
N GLU A 117 -2.99 -0.84 -7.19
CA GLU A 117 -2.17 -0.15 -8.19
C GLU A 117 -0.67 -0.39 -7.91
N PRO A 118 0.11 -1.00 -8.84
CA PRO A 118 1.50 -1.34 -8.59
C PRO A 118 2.45 -0.16 -8.71
N GLU A 119 3.50 -0.14 -7.88
CA GLU A 119 4.75 0.53 -8.18
C GLU A 119 5.48 -0.25 -9.28
N ILE A 120 5.92 0.44 -10.32
CA ILE A 120 6.73 -0.09 -11.41
C ILE A 120 8.10 0.57 -11.36
N TYR A 121 9.13 -0.24 -11.16
CA TYR A 121 10.50 0.21 -10.92
C TYR A 121 11.52 -0.32 -11.93
N SER A 122 11.08 -1.11 -12.94
CA SER A 122 11.95 -1.65 -14.00
C SER A 122 11.15 -1.96 -15.27
N LEU A 123 11.83 -2.03 -16.41
CA LEU A 123 11.19 -2.46 -17.67
C LEU A 123 10.68 -3.92 -17.61
N HIS A 124 11.31 -4.75 -16.78
CA HIS A 124 10.86 -6.12 -16.55
C HIS A 124 9.49 -6.13 -15.84
N SER A 125 9.36 -5.40 -14.73
CA SER A 125 8.10 -5.32 -13.98
C SER A 125 6.99 -4.67 -14.82
N LEU A 126 7.31 -3.66 -15.65
CA LEU A 126 6.34 -3.05 -16.57
C LEU A 126 5.75 -4.09 -17.54
N ARG A 127 6.60 -4.84 -18.23
CA ARG A 127 6.15 -5.83 -19.22
C ARG A 127 5.40 -6.99 -18.59
N ALA A 128 5.87 -7.47 -17.45
CA ALA A 128 5.21 -8.55 -16.72
C ALA A 128 3.81 -8.13 -16.23
N PHE A 129 3.69 -6.94 -15.64
CA PHE A 129 2.40 -6.44 -15.19
C PHE A 129 1.43 -6.16 -16.36
N ALA A 130 1.93 -5.57 -17.47
CA ALA A 130 1.10 -5.35 -18.66
C ALA A 130 0.57 -6.67 -19.24
N GLY A 131 1.38 -7.74 -19.21
CA GLY A 131 0.93 -9.09 -19.58
C GLY A 131 -0.19 -9.62 -18.68
N ALA A 132 -0.08 -9.43 -17.36
CA ALA A 132 -1.12 -9.79 -16.41
C ALA A 132 -2.42 -8.99 -16.64
N VAL A 133 -2.33 -7.69 -16.94
CA VAL A 133 -3.49 -6.85 -17.27
C VAL A 133 -4.22 -7.37 -18.51
N VAL A 134 -3.49 -7.76 -19.56
CA VAL A 134 -4.07 -8.38 -20.77
C VAL A 134 -4.75 -9.71 -20.43
N HIS A 135 -4.07 -10.55 -19.64
CA HIS A 135 -4.61 -11.85 -19.24
C HIS A 135 -5.93 -11.72 -18.44
N ALA A 136 -6.01 -10.69 -17.58
CA ALA A 136 -7.22 -10.38 -16.83
C ALA A 136 -8.34 -9.73 -17.67
N GLY A 137 -8.10 -9.43 -18.95
CA GLY A 137 -9.07 -8.74 -19.83
C GLY A 137 -9.23 -7.25 -19.51
N GLU A 138 -8.33 -6.68 -18.74
CA GLU A 138 -8.34 -5.27 -18.34
C GLU A 138 -7.55 -4.39 -19.34
N SER A 139 -7.75 -3.09 -19.27
CA SER A 139 -7.04 -2.14 -20.10
C SER A 139 -6.86 -0.79 -19.39
N ARG A 140 -5.81 -0.06 -19.78
CA ARG A 140 -5.48 1.25 -19.19
C ARG A 140 -5.37 1.19 -17.65
N TYR A 141 -4.85 0.07 -17.12
CA TYR A 141 -4.72 -0.13 -15.69
C TYR A 141 -3.76 0.89 -15.08
N PRO A 142 -4.10 1.53 -13.95
CA PRO A 142 -3.24 2.54 -13.33
C PRO A 142 -1.97 1.92 -12.75
N ILE A 143 -0.84 2.57 -13.01
CA ILE A 143 0.48 2.21 -12.47
C ILE A 143 1.21 3.44 -11.96
N HIS A 144 2.13 3.25 -11.04
CA HIS A 144 2.95 4.30 -10.45
C HIS A 144 4.43 4.04 -10.75
N ILE A 145 5.07 4.96 -11.47
CA ILE A 145 6.46 4.83 -11.87
C ILE A 145 7.37 5.31 -10.75
N LYS A 146 8.30 4.45 -10.34
CA LYS A 146 9.34 4.80 -9.37
C LYS A 146 10.61 5.22 -10.08
N LEU A 147 11.12 6.41 -9.73
CA LEU A 147 12.46 6.86 -10.12
C LEU A 147 13.43 6.72 -8.94
N ASP A 148 14.66 6.30 -9.24
CA ASP A 148 15.74 6.36 -8.26
C ASP A 148 16.47 7.69 -8.39
N THR A 149 16.36 8.52 -7.38
CA THR A 149 16.99 9.84 -7.32
C THR A 149 18.10 9.92 -6.26
N GLY A 150 18.67 8.74 -5.89
CA GLY A 150 19.81 8.67 -4.97
C GLY A 150 19.64 7.71 -3.80
N MET A 151 18.48 7.09 -3.62
CA MET A 151 18.26 6.07 -2.57
C MET A 151 18.90 4.73 -2.93
N HIS A 152 19.09 4.44 -4.23
CA HIS A 152 19.71 3.22 -4.78
C HIS A 152 19.12 1.91 -4.26
N ARG A 153 17.78 1.87 -4.18
CA ARG A 153 17.05 0.67 -3.76
C ARG A 153 16.18 0.09 -4.88
N LEU A 154 15.21 0.86 -5.36
CA LEU A 154 14.32 0.53 -6.47
C LEU A 154 14.02 1.81 -7.26
N GLY A 155 13.83 1.67 -8.57
CA GLY A 155 13.44 2.77 -9.45
C GLY A 155 14.27 2.83 -10.71
N PHE A 156 13.76 3.51 -11.71
CA PHE A 156 14.47 3.79 -12.94
C PHE A 156 15.52 4.87 -12.70
N MET A 157 16.72 4.64 -13.21
CA MET A 157 17.78 5.64 -13.23
C MET A 157 17.54 6.66 -14.35
N ASP A 158 18.22 7.79 -14.29
CA ASP A 158 18.09 8.90 -15.26
C ASP A 158 18.35 8.46 -16.71
N ASP A 159 19.35 7.64 -16.93
CA ASP A 159 19.71 7.08 -18.23
C ASP A 159 18.68 6.06 -18.77
N GLU A 160 17.83 5.49 -17.93
CA GLU A 160 16.77 4.55 -18.31
C GLU A 160 15.46 5.23 -18.72
N VAL A 161 15.28 6.53 -18.40
CA VAL A 161 14.00 7.25 -18.61
C VAL A 161 13.61 7.26 -20.10
N GLY A 162 14.57 7.40 -21.01
CA GLY A 162 14.30 7.35 -22.45
C GLY A 162 13.74 6.00 -22.90
N ALA A 163 14.29 4.90 -22.38
CA ALA A 163 13.81 3.56 -22.67
C ALA A 163 12.43 3.29 -22.04
N LEU A 164 12.21 3.80 -20.82
CA LEU A 164 10.92 3.75 -20.13
C LEU A 164 9.82 4.45 -20.94
N CYS A 165 10.06 5.68 -21.41
CA CYS A 165 9.08 6.43 -22.21
C CYS A 165 8.70 5.68 -23.49
N LYS A 166 9.68 5.08 -24.18
CA LYS A 166 9.43 4.25 -25.36
C LYS A 166 8.60 3.02 -25.01
N ALA A 167 8.97 2.30 -23.97
CA ALA A 167 8.23 1.12 -23.52
C ALA A 167 6.79 1.45 -23.13
N LEU A 168 6.54 2.56 -22.43
CA LEU A 168 5.19 3.01 -22.07
C LEU A 168 4.34 3.33 -23.30
N ALA A 169 4.92 3.94 -24.34
CA ALA A 169 4.22 4.20 -25.61
C ALA A 169 3.81 2.90 -26.32
N GLU A 170 4.57 1.85 -26.16
CA GLU A 170 4.32 0.50 -26.72
C GLU A 170 3.40 -0.35 -25.83
N THR A 171 2.98 0.16 -24.66
CA THR A 171 2.22 -0.60 -23.63
C THR A 171 0.90 0.10 -23.28
N PRO A 172 -0.09 0.17 -24.22
CA PRO A 172 -1.35 0.88 -24.00
C PRO A 172 -2.25 0.22 -22.95
N GLN A 173 -1.93 -0.98 -22.49
CA GLN A 173 -2.68 -1.73 -21.47
C GLN A 173 -2.59 -1.06 -20.10
N VAL A 174 -1.57 -0.25 -19.86
CA VAL A 174 -1.40 0.48 -18.60
C VAL A 174 -1.51 1.98 -18.80
N LYS A 175 -1.78 2.69 -17.71
CA LYS A 175 -1.83 4.14 -17.65
C LYS A 175 -1.00 4.63 -16.48
N VAL A 176 -0.02 5.47 -16.73
CA VAL A 176 0.75 6.12 -15.66
C VAL A 176 -0.17 7.05 -14.87
N ALA A 177 -0.42 6.71 -13.62
CA ALA A 177 -1.20 7.50 -12.67
C ALA A 177 -0.31 8.53 -11.95
N SER A 178 0.93 8.14 -11.62
CA SER A 178 1.93 9.03 -11.03
C SER A 178 3.36 8.61 -11.35
N VAL A 179 4.27 9.55 -11.17
CA VAL A 179 5.72 9.33 -11.14
C VAL A 179 6.21 9.84 -9.81
N PHE A 180 7.00 9.06 -9.07
CA PHE A 180 7.46 9.44 -7.74
C PHE A 180 8.87 8.92 -7.45
N SER A 181 9.46 9.45 -6.40
CA SER A 181 10.78 9.07 -5.91
C SER A 181 10.78 9.00 -4.39
N HIS A 182 11.82 8.42 -3.82
CA HIS A 182 12.11 8.48 -2.39
C HIS A 182 13.31 9.38 -2.16
N LEU A 183 13.13 10.43 -1.39
CA LEU A 183 14.22 11.38 -1.10
C LEU A 183 15.23 10.73 -0.15
N ASN A 184 16.50 10.76 -0.53
CA ASN A 184 17.56 10.07 0.20
C ASN A 184 17.93 10.77 1.52
N CYS A 185 17.77 12.08 1.61
CA CYS A 185 18.13 12.90 2.77
C CYS A 185 16.93 13.77 3.17
N ALA A 186 15.82 13.11 3.55
CA ALA A 186 14.62 13.80 3.99
C ALA A 186 14.52 13.97 5.52
N ASP A 187 15.54 13.54 6.26
CA ASP A 187 15.63 13.57 7.72
C ASP A 187 16.22 14.90 8.22
#